data_06708b015974a4966004986af648fff2
#
_entry.id   06708b015974a4966004986af648fff2
#
_cell.length_a   1.000
_cell.length_b   1.000
_cell.length_c   1.000
_cell.angle_alpha   90.00
_cell.angle_beta   90.00
_cell.angle_gamma   90.00
#
_symmetry.space_group_name_H-M   'P 1'
#
loop_
_entity.id
_entity.type
_entity.pdbx_description
1 polymer ?
#
loop_
_entity_poly.entity_id
_entity_poly.type
_entity_poly.pdbx_seq_one_letter_code
_entity_poly.pdbx_strand_id
1 'polypeptide(L)'
;MQAIIDANLFGEIKNCDLAAVISSNPEAYAIERAQYAGIPVYVVDRSIFPNRLSFTKALLDKLQDLEMELVVYAGFNYILGSQLIKAYENRIINIHPSLIPSFCGPGYYGLRVHEAVLAHGVKVTGATAHFATEIADNGPIILQKAVEILEDDTPRTLQRRVMEQAEWKILPEAISLFCERRLIIDGRRVRIKEEFNDES
;
A
#
# COMPACT_ATOMS: atom_id res chain seq x y z
N MET A 1 4.89 3.29 -5.61
CA MET A 1 4.58 4.73 -5.69
C MET A 1 4.37 5.17 -7.15
N GLN A 2 5.27 4.89 -8.10
CA GLN A 2 5.08 5.35 -9.49
C GLN A 2 3.70 4.98 -10.06
N ALA A 3 3.26 3.74 -9.90
CA ALA A 3 1.94 3.30 -10.36
C ALA A 3 0.77 4.14 -9.81
N ILE A 4 0.89 4.69 -8.60
CA ILE A 4 -0.13 5.58 -8.03
C ILE A 4 -0.09 6.94 -8.74
N ILE A 5 1.11 7.49 -8.98
CA ILE A 5 1.30 8.75 -9.68
C ILE A 5 0.74 8.66 -11.10
N ASP A 6 1.10 7.59 -11.81
CA ASP A 6 0.66 7.36 -13.19
C ASP A 6 -0.88 7.20 -13.26
N ALA A 7 -1.43 6.35 -12.40
CA ALA A 7 -2.88 6.13 -12.33
C ALA A 7 -3.66 7.41 -11.98
N ASN A 8 -3.11 8.25 -11.09
CA ASN A 8 -3.70 9.55 -10.78
C ASN A 8 -3.64 10.52 -11.97
N LEU A 9 -2.49 10.57 -12.63
CA LEU A 9 -2.27 11.43 -13.81
C LEU A 9 -3.19 11.05 -14.98
N PHE A 10 -3.41 9.75 -15.20
CA PHE A 10 -4.28 9.23 -16.26
C PHE A 10 -5.77 9.17 -15.87
N GLY A 11 -6.14 9.63 -14.68
CA GLY A 11 -7.53 9.67 -14.24
C GLY A 11 -8.12 8.30 -13.89
N GLU A 12 -7.27 7.30 -13.65
CA GLU A 12 -7.70 5.96 -13.21
C GLU A 12 -8.09 5.95 -11.73
N ILE A 13 -7.52 6.85 -10.91
CA ILE A 13 -7.93 7.07 -9.53
C ILE A 13 -8.94 8.21 -9.51
N LYS A 14 -10.19 7.90 -9.21
CA LYS A 14 -11.30 8.85 -9.22
C LYS A 14 -11.51 9.49 -7.85
N ASN A 15 -12.01 10.74 -7.83
CA ASN A 15 -12.40 11.46 -6.61
C ASN A 15 -11.30 11.51 -5.53
N CYS A 16 -10.05 11.57 -5.96
CA CYS A 16 -8.88 11.54 -5.11
C CYS A 16 -7.89 12.65 -5.51
N ASP A 17 -7.41 13.37 -4.54
CA ASP A 17 -6.29 14.30 -4.70
C ASP A 17 -5.03 13.69 -4.09
N LEU A 18 -3.98 13.51 -4.89
CA LEU A 18 -2.68 13.05 -4.42
C LEU A 18 -1.92 14.24 -3.81
N ALA A 19 -2.28 14.59 -2.59
CA ALA A 19 -1.92 15.83 -1.93
C ALA A 19 -0.45 15.91 -1.53
N ALA A 20 0.17 14.80 -1.12
CA ALA A 20 1.57 14.80 -0.68
C ALA A 20 2.23 13.42 -0.72
N VAL A 21 3.55 13.43 -0.78
CA VAL A 21 4.41 12.28 -0.49
C VAL A 21 5.20 12.58 0.79
N ILE A 22 5.12 11.68 1.77
CA ILE A 22 5.93 11.76 3.00
C ILE A 22 6.98 10.65 2.95
N SER A 23 8.25 11.04 2.95
CA SER A 23 9.37 10.10 2.95
C SER A 23 9.96 9.96 4.36
N SER A 24 10.27 8.71 4.75
CA SER A 24 11.01 8.40 5.98
C SER A 24 12.54 8.37 5.78
N ASN A 25 12.99 8.57 4.55
CA ASN A 25 14.40 8.63 4.17
C ASN A 25 14.61 9.81 3.22
N PRO A 26 15.51 10.77 3.55
CA PRO A 26 15.79 11.93 2.70
C PRO A 26 16.41 11.56 1.34
N GLU A 27 17.03 10.38 1.22
CA GLU A 27 17.66 9.90 -0.01
C GLU A 27 16.74 8.97 -0.84
N ALA A 28 15.46 8.85 -0.47
CA ALA A 28 14.56 7.95 -1.18
C ALA A 28 14.26 8.47 -2.59
N TYR A 29 14.48 7.64 -3.61
CA TYR A 29 14.15 7.95 -5.01
C TYR A 29 12.67 8.30 -5.22
N ALA A 30 11.83 7.97 -4.27
CA ALA A 30 10.43 8.39 -4.22
C ALA A 30 10.27 9.93 -4.19
N ILE A 31 11.22 10.66 -3.60
CA ILE A 31 11.24 12.12 -3.52
C ILE A 31 11.35 12.72 -4.93
N GLU A 32 12.32 12.27 -5.69
CA GLU A 32 12.53 12.74 -7.07
C GLU A 32 11.28 12.51 -7.94
N ARG A 33 10.68 11.32 -7.85
CA ARG A 33 9.47 10.98 -8.59
C ARG A 33 8.29 11.89 -8.26
N ALA A 34 8.10 12.19 -6.97
CA ALA A 34 7.04 13.10 -6.54
C ALA A 34 7.29 14.53 -7.02
N GLN A 35 8.53 15.01 -6.94
CA GLN A 35 8.92 16.33 -7.41
C GLN A 35 8.70 16.48 -8.93
N TYR A 36 9.09 15.48 -9.73
CA TYR A 36 8.83 15.45 -11.17
C TYR A 36 7.34 15.50 -11.52
N ALA A 37 6.51 14.90 -10.66
CA ALA A 37 5.06 14.92 -10.83
C ALA A 37 4.39 16.17 -10.24
N GLY A 38 5.16 17.12 -9.68
CA GLY A 38 4.62 18.33 -9.06
C GLY A 38 3.90 18.10 -7.73
N ILE A 39 4.13 16.93 -7.08
CA ILE A 39 3.49 16.57 -5.82
C ILE A 39 4.33 17.11 -4.65
N PRO A 40 3.72 17.80 -3.68
CA PRO A 40 4.42 18.25 -2.47
C PRO A 40 5.12 17.09 -1.75
N VAL A 41 6.36 17.32 -1.32
CA VAL A 41 7.17 16.32 -0.62
C VAL A 41 7.54 16.82 0.77
N TYR A 42 7.33 15.96 1.76
CA TYR A 42 7.76 16.17 3.13
C TYR A 42 8.68 15.03 3.57
N VAL A 43 9.73 15.36 4.31
CA VAL A 43 10.66 14.36 4.86
C VAL A 43 10.50 14.32 6.37
N VAL A 44 10.11 13.16 6.89
CA VAL A 44 10.13 12.83 8.31
C VAL A 44 11.21 11.76 8.49
N ASP A 45 12.47 12.19 8.57
CA ASP A 45 13.61 11.28 8.58
C ASP A 45 13.59 10.37 9.81
N ARG A 46 13.43 9.05 9.56
CA ARG A 46 13.38 8.05 10.63
C ARG A 46 14.66 8.04 11.48
N SER A 47 15.80 8.35 10.90
CA SER A 47 17.11 8.26 11.54
C SER A 47 17.30 9.25 12.70
N ILE A 48 16.59 10.38 12.68
CA ILE A 48 16.70 11.41 13.73
C ILE A 48 15.84 11.10 14.96
N PHE A 49 14.96 10.11 14.90
CA PHE A 49 14.10 9.77 16.03
C PHE A 49 14.67 8.61 16.85
N PRO A 50 14.73 8.75 18.18
CA PRO A 50 15.36 7.76 19.06
C PRO A 50 14.59 6.43 19.11
N ASN A 51 13.30 6.46 18.82
CA ASN A 51 12.44 5.28 18.91
C ASN A 51 11.24 5.36 17.96
N ARG A 52 10.50 4.23 17.85
CA ARG A 52 9.30 4.12 17.03
C ARG A 52 8.20 5.09 17.43
N LEU A 53 8.03 5.32 18.73
CA LEU A 53 6.92 6.13 19.25
C LEU A 53 7.04 7.60 18.81
N SER A 54 8.23 8.20 18.98
CA SER A 54 8.50 9.58 18.58
C SER A 54 8.40 9.78 17.07
N PHE A 55 8.89 8.81 16.28
CA PHE A 55 8.75 8.82 14.83
C PHE A 55 7.28 8.72 14.40
N THR A 56 6.51 7.79 15.00
CA THR A 56 5.08 7.64 14.69
C THR A 56 4.31 8.90 15.03
N LYS A 57 4.64 9.56 16.16
CA LYS A 57 4.01 10.81 16.54
C LYS A 57 4.29 11.91 15.50
N ALA A 58 5.52 12.08 15.07
CA ALA A 58 5.89 13.08 14.08
C ALA A 58 5.18 12.84 12.72
N LEU A 59 5.03 11.58 12.31
CA LEU A 59 4.24 11.24 11.12
C LEU A 59 2.76 11.57 11.30
N LEU A 60 2.20 11.23 12.47
CA LEU A 60 0.80 11.52 12.78
C LEU A 60 0.53 13.03 12.78
N ASP A 61 1.37 13.80 13.46
CA ASP A 61 1.27 15.26 13.51
C ASP A 61 1.32 15.83 12.07
N LYS A 62 2.25 15.35 11.23
CA LYS A 62 2.36 15.80 9.83
C LYS A 62 1.14 15.44 8.99
N LEU A 63 0.58 14.24 9.13
CA LEU A 63 -0.62 13.82 8.42
C LEU A 63 -1.85 14.65 8.83
N GLN A 64 -1.94 15.01 10.11
CA GLN A 64 -3.01 15.86 10.65
C GLN A 64 -2.87 17.31 10.19
N ASP A 65 -1.65 17.88 10.24
CA ASP A 65 -1.36 19.24 9.73
C ASP A 65 -1.74 19.41 8.25
N LEU A 66 -1.62 18.32 7.48
CA LEU A 66 -1.96 18.28 6.06
C LEU A 66 -3.42 17.84 5.80
N GLU A 67 -4.19 17.59 6.85
CA GLU A 67 -5.61 17.16 6.79
C GLU A 67 -5.83 15.92 5.91
N MET A 68 -4.88 14.95 5.94
CA MET A 68 -4.95 13.76 5.09
C MET A 68 -6.11 12.85 5.49
N GLU A 69 -6.95 12.47 4.52
CA GLU A 69 -8.05 11.53 4.74
C GLU A 69 -7.63 10.08 4.57
N LEU A 70 -6.73 9.80 3.63
CA LEU A 70 -6.20 8.47 3.31
C LEU A 70 -4.68 8.47 3.36
N VAL A 71 -4.10 7.41 3.90
CA VAL A 71 -2.66 7.14 3.86
C VAL A 71 -2.43 5.88 3.03
N VAL A 72 -1.44 5.90 2.14
CA VAL A 72 -1.06 4.74 1.34
C VAL A 72 0.40 4.37 1.62
N TYR A 73 0.64 3.14 2.03
CA TYR A 73 1.99 2.61 2.17
C TYR A 73 2.50 2.15 0.81
N ALA A 74 3.48 2.86 0.28
CA ALA A 74 4.11 2.59 -1.02
C ALA A 74 5.61 2.32 -0.83
N GLY A 75 5.97 1.10 -0.48
CA GLY A 75 7.35 0.73 -0.14
C GLY A 75 7.79 1.22 1.24
N PHE A 76 6.85 1.40 2.15
CA PHE A 76 7.10 1.81 3.51
C PHE A 76 7.30 0.58 4.41
N ASN A 77 8.52 0.40 4.93
CA ASN A 77 8.95 -0.82 5.62
C ASN A 77 8.99 -0.70 7.16
N TYR A 78 8.42 0.35 7.72
CA TYR A 78 8.41 0.54 9.18
C TYR A 78 7.05 0.14 9.77
N ILE A 79 7.10 -0.59 10.89
CA ILE A 79 5.91 -0.84 11.69
C ILE A 79 5.62 0.42 12.51
N LEU A 80 4.50 1.06 12.25
CA LEU A 80 4.07 2.25 12.97
C LEU A 80 3.44 1.90 14.34
N GLY A 81 3.41 2.87 15.23
CA GLY A 81 2.78 2.73 16.54
C GLY A 81 1.26 2.75 16.44
N SER A 82 0.61 2.17 17.46
CA SER A 82 -0.86 2.07 17.57
C SER A 82 -1.58 3.42 17.47
N GLN A 83 -0.96 4.50 17.89
CA GLN A 83 -1.56 5.84 17.85
C GLN A 83 -1.94 6.27 16.43
N LEU A 84 -1.05 6.08 15.45
CA LEU A 84 -1.31 6.42 14.06
C LEU A 84 -2.34 5.46 13.46
N ILE A 85 -2.20 4.17 13.73
CA ILE A 85 -3.14 3.14 13.24
C ILE A 85 -4.56 3.44 13.73
N LYS A 86 -4.74 3.80 15.01
CA LYS A 86 -6.06 4.16 15.56
C LYS A 86 -6.62 5.46 14.99
N ALA A 87 -5.76 6.49 14.84
CA ALA A 87 -6.19 7.76 14.27
C ALA A 87 -6.65 7.64 12.81
N TYR A 88 -6.06 6.69 12.08
CA TYR A 88 -6.38 6.39 10.68
C TYR A 88 -6.96 4.97 10.50
N GLU A 89 -7.75 4.51 11.47
CA GLU A 89 -8.42 3.21 11.37
C GLU A 89 -9.25 3.12 10.09
N ASN A 90 -9.03 2.06 9.30
CA ASN A 90 -9.63 1.84 7.99
C ASN A 90 -9.36 2.98 6.97
N ARG A 91 -8.29 3.74 7.18
CA ARG A 91 -7.83 4.82 6.30
C ARG A 91 -6.34 4.73 5.98
N ILE A 92 -5.74 3.55 6.13
CA ILE A 92 -4.37 3.24 5.70
C ILE A 92 -4.44 2.03 4.79
N ILE A 93 -4.12 2.19 3.52
CA ILE A 93 -4.05 1.10 2.55
C ILE A 93 -2.59 0.66 2.38
N ASN A 94 -2.35 -0.64 2.50
CA ASN A 94 -1.07 -1.27 2.22
C ASN A 94 -1.20 -2.25 1.06
N ILE A 95 -0.11 -2.45 0.33
CA ILE A 95 0.04 -3.51 -0.67
C ILE A 95 1.07 -4.52 -0.19
N HIS A 96 0.72 -5.80 -0.17
CA HIS A 96 1.61 -6.88 0.20
C HIS A 96 1.79 -7.85 -0.99
N PRO A 97 3.04 -8.24 -1.32
CA PRO A 97 3.33 -9.00 -2.55
C PRO A 97 3.09 -10.51 -2.39
N SER A 98 2.01 -10.89 -1.73
CA SER A 98 1.51 -12.27 -1.67
C SER A 98 -0.02 -12.30 -1.56
N LEU A 99 -0.58 -13.50 -1.67
CA LEU A 99 -2.00 -13.74 -1.36
C LEU A 99 -2.15 -14.01 0.15
N ILE A 100 -2.42 -12.96 0.93
CA ILE A 100 -2.68 -13.09 2.37
C ILE A 100 -3.80 -14.11 2.60
N PRO A 101 -3.67 -15.08 3.56
CA PRO A 101 -2.73 -15.08 4.70
C PRO A 101 -1.40 -15.81 4.46
N SER A 102 -1.07 -16.19 3.24
CA SER A 102 0.18 -16.89 2.92
C SER A 102 1.34 -15.90 2.79
N PHE A 103 2.54 -16.28 3.23
CA PHE A 103 3.80 -15.52 3.07
C PHE A 103 3.68 -14.05 3.50
N CYS A 104 3.07 -13.79 4.66
CA CYS A 104 2.84 -12.45 5.19
C CYS A 104 3.23 -12.35 6.67
N GLY A 105 3.23 -11.13 7.21
CA GLY A 105 3.59 -10.84 8.59
C GLY A 105 5.09 -10.60 8.79
N PRO A 106 5.59 -10.63 10.04
CA PRO A 106 6.95 -10.28 10.37
C PRO A 106 7.99 -11.11 9.59
N GLY A 107 8.93 -10.42 8.92
CA GLY A 107 9.98 -11.06 8.13
C GLY A 107 9.66 -11.24 6.64
N TYR A 108 8.40 -11.16 6.24
CA TYR A 108 7.98 -11.24 4.85
C TYR A 108 7.86 -9.85 4.23
N TYR A 109 8.92 -9.39 3.57
CA TYR A 109 8.95 -8.11 2.86
C TYR A 109 9.93 -8.15 1.68
N GLY A 110 9.66 -7.32 0.67
CA GLY A 110 10.52 -7.19 -0.50
C GLY A 110 10.82 -8.53 -1.17
N LEU A 111 12.08 -8.79 -1.48
CA LEU A 111 12.50 -10.02 -2.19
C LEU A 111 12.27 -11.30 -1.37
N ARG A 112 12.31 -11.21 -0.04
CA ARG A 112 12.14 -12.36 0.86
C ARG A 112 10.80 -13.08 0.70
N VAL A 113 9.75 -12.35 0.33
CA VAL A 113 8.44 -12.96 0.04
C VAL A 113 8.56 -13.92 -1.15
N HIS A 114 9.19 -13.47 -2.22
CA HIS A 114 9.34 -14.25 -3.45
C HIS A 114 10.31 -15.42 -3.28
N GLU A 115 11.36 -15.25 -2.47
CA GLU A 115 12.26 -16.33 -2.06
C GLU A 115 11.49 -17.44 -1.33
N ALA A 116 10.65 -17.06 -0.36
CA ALA A 116 9.86 -18.01 0.41
C ALA A 116 8.79 -18.71 -0.46
N VAL A 117 8.13 -17.95 -1.34
CA VAL A 117 7.15 -18.48 -2.30
C VAL A 117 7.78 -19.57 -3.18
N LEU A 118 8.95 -19.30 -3.76
CA LEU A 118 9.66 -20.27 -4.62
C LEU A 118 10.18 -21.47 -3.81
N ALA A 119 10.70 -21.23 -2.61
CA ALA A 119 11.19 -22.30 -1.73
C ALA A 119 10.10 -23.27 -1.31
N HIS A 120 8.84 -22.82 -1.18
CA HIS A 120 7.69 -23.67 -0.88
C HIS A 120 7.14 -24.43 -2.08
N GLY A 121 7.56 -24.08 -3.30
CA GLY A 121 7.12 -24.76 -4.52
C GLY A 121 5.64 -24.57 -4.86
N VAL A 122 5.00 -23.51 -4.36
CA VAL A 122 3.62 -23.17 -4.74
C VAL A 122 3.55 -22.79 -6.20
N LYS A 123 2.40 -22.96 -6.83
CA LYS A 123 2.21 -22.71 -8.27
C LYS A 123 1.60 -21.35 -8.56
N VAL A 124 1.01 -20.72 -7.54
CA VAL A 124 0.34 -19.42 -7.63
C VAL A 124 0.74 -18.56 -6.45
N THR A 125 1.04 -17.31 -6.73
CA THR A 125 1.22 -16.23 -5.76
C THR A 125 0.37 -15.03 -6.17
N GLY A 126 0.71 -13.81 -5.75
CA GLY A 126 0.00 -12.61 -6.18
C GLY A 126 0.27 -11.42 -5.28
N ALA A 127 -0.68 -10.52 -5.20
CA ALA A 127 -0.64 -9.37 -4.32
C ALA A 127 -1.98 -9.17 -3.61
N THR A 128 -1.93 -8.51 -2.45
CA THR A 128 -3.08 -8.17 -1.61
C THR A 128 -3.03 -6.70 -1.25
N ALA A 129 -4.05 -5.94 -1.65
CA ALA A 129 -4.33 -4.60 -1.12
C ALA A 129 -5.26 -4.75 0.08
N HIS A 130 -4.86 -4.23 1.24
CA HIS A 130 -5.60 -4.38 2.49
C HIS A 130 -5.47 -3.14 3.36
N PHE A 131 -6.38 -2.97 4.32
CA PHE A 131 -6.22 -1.96 5.34
C PHE A 131 -5.13 -2.37 6.35
N ALA A 132 -4.28 -1.43 6.72
CA ALA A 132 -3.27 -1.67 7.75
C ALA A 132 -3.90 -1.68 9.15
N THR A 133 -3.41 -2.58 10.00
CA THR A 133 -3.78 -2.70 11.41
C THR A 133 -2.54 -2.74 12.29
N GLU A 134 -2.70 -2.84 13.61
CA GLU A 134 -1.58 -2.97 14.55
C GLU A 134 -0.76 -4.25 14.33
N ILE A 135 -1.40 -5.28 13.75
CA ILE A 135 -0.74 -6.54 13.37
C ILE A 135 -0.39 -6.46 11.89
N ALA A 136 0.88 -6.67 11.57
CA ALA A 136 1.35 -6.62 10.18
C ALA A 136 0.56 -7.59 9.29
N ASP A 137 0.17 -7.10 8.13
CA ASP A 137 -0.52 -7.82 7.06
C ASP A 137 -1.79 -8.59 7.50
N ASN A 138 -2.47 -8.11 8.55
CA ASN A 138 -3.63 -8.79 9.14
C ASN A 138 -4.95 -7.99 9.05
N GLY A 139 -4.98 -6.89 8.35
CA GLY A 139 -6.19 -6.06 8.20
C GLY A 139 -7.19 -6.59 7.17
N PRO A 140 -8.37 -5.96 7.10
CA PRO A 140 -9.39 -6.30 6.11
C PRO A 140 -8.86 -6.18 4.68
N ILE A 141 -9.08 -7.24 3.89
CA ILE A 141 -8.61 -7.32 2.50
C ILE A 141 -9.57 -6.57 1.59
N ILE A 142 -9.04 -5.66 0.77
CA ILE A 142 -9.80 -4.90 -0.22
C ILE A 142 -9.82 -5.66 -1.55
N LEU A 143 -8.64 -5.94 -2.10
CA LEU A 143 -8.48 -6.64 -3.37
C LEU A 143 -7.32 -7.64 -3.30
N GLN A 144 -7.46 -8.71 -4.06
CA GLN A 144 -6.38 -9.68 -4.29
C GLN A 144 -6.30 -10.02 -5.77
N LYS A 145 -5.07 -10.19 -6.27
CA LYS A 145 -4.83 -10.62 -7.64
C LYS A 145 -3.79 -11.72 -7.68
N ALA A 146 -4.18 -12.86 -8.25
CA ALA A 146 -3.31 -14.01 -8.42
C ALA A 146 -2.36 -13.84 -9.62
N VAL A 147 -1.16 -14.42 -9.48
CA VAL A 147 -0.10 -14.47 -10.49
C VAL A 147 0.49 -15.88 -10.53
N GLU A 148 0.63 -16.45 -11.69
CA GLU A 148 1.27 -17.75 -11.88
C GLU A 148 2.77 -17.68 -11.66
N ILE A 149 3.34 -18.77 -11.14
CA ILE A 149 4.77 -18.99 -10.99
C ILE A 149 5.26 -19.86 -12.14
N LEU A 150 6.27 -19.38 -12.86
CA LEU A 150 6.88 -20.10 -13.97
C LEU A 150 8.04 -20.99 -13.47
N GLU A 151 8.36 -22.04 -14.22
CA GLU A 151 9.38 -23.03 -13.80
C GLU A 151 10.78 -22.44 -13.66
N ASP A 152 11.10 -21.43 -14.47
CA ASP A 152 12.39 -20.74 -14.48
C ASP A 152 12.44 -19.46 -13.64
N ASP A 153 11.43 -19.22 -12.81
CA ASP A 153 11.40 -18.03 -11.98
C ASP A 153 12.53 -17.99 -10.97
N THR A 154 13.17 -16.85 -10.96
CA THR A 154 14.01 -16.38 -9.86
C THR A 154 13.18 -15.45 -8.94
N PRO A 155 13.62 -15.19 -7.71
CA PRO A 155 12.94 -14.23 -6.85
C PRO A 155 12.73 -12.85 -7.50
N ARG A 156 13.69 -12.40 -8.31
CA ARG A 156 13.62 -11.11 -9.01
C ARG A 156 12.63 -11.12 -10.18
N THR A 157 12.60 -12.18 -10.98
CA THR A 157 11.64 -12.27 -12.10
C THR A 157 10.23 -12.38 -11.59
N LEU A 158 10.02 -13.18 -10.53
CA LEU A 158 8.72 -13.32 -9.88
C LEU A 158 8.27 -11.99 -9.24
N GLN A 159 9.16 -11.30 -8.50
CA GLN A 159 8.86 -9.99 -7.93
C GLN A 159 8.38 -9.02 -9.01
N ARG A 160 9.12 -8.90 -10.10
CA ARG A 160 8.76 -8.01 -11.20
C ARG A 160 7.39 -8.36 -11.78
N ARG A 161 7.12 -9.64 -11.99
CA ARG A 161 5.82 -10.10 -12.53
C ARG A 161 4.67 -9.79 -11.56
N VAL A 162 4.85 -10.03 -10.26
CA VAL A 162 3.85 -9.68 -9.25
C VAL A 162 3.59 -8.17 -9.21
N MET A 163 4.65 -7.35 -9.28
CA MET A 163 4.51 -5.90 -9.38
C MET A 163 3.69 -5.48 -10.61
N GLU A 164 4.08 -5.98 -11.81
CA GLU A 164 3.48 -5.56 -13.09
C GLU A 164 2.05 -6.10 -13.27
N GLN A 165 1.81 -7.35 -12.87
CA GLN A 165 0.53 -8.01 -13.13
C GLN A 165 -0.50 -7.85 -12.01
N ALA A 166 -0.06 -7.57 -10.77
CA ALA A 166 -0.92 -7.48 -9.61
C ALA A 166 -0.80 -6.14 -8.88
N GLU A 167 0.33 -5.83 -8.24
CA GLU A 167 0.45 -4.68 -7.33
C GLU A 167 0.08 -3.35 -8.01
N TRP A 168 0.65 -3.09 -9.20
CA TRP A 168 0.45 -1.83 -9.93
C TRP A 168 -0.98 -1.67 -10.47
N LYS A 169 -1.78 -2.72 -10.41
CA LYS A 169 -3.19 -2.69 -10.82
C LYS A 169 -4.12 -2.51 -9.62
N ILE A 170 -3.98 -3.42 -8.63
CA ILE A 170 -4.94 -3.45 -7.54
C ILE A 170 -4.72 -2.35 -6.49
N LEU A 171 -3.51 -1.78 -6.38
CA LEU A 171 -3.29 -0.67 -5.44
C LEU A 171 -3.99 0.62 -5.88
N PRO A 172 -3.83 1.11 -7.12
CA PRO A 172 -4.61 2.24 -7.61
C PRO A 172 -6.12 2.01 -7.56
N GLU A 173 -6.58 0.81 -7.92
CA GLU A 173 -7.98 0.42 -7.85
C GLU A 173 -8.52 0.49 -6.42
N ALA A 174 -7.79 -0.03 -5.43
CA ALA A 174 -8.18 0.02 -4.02
C ALA A 174 -8.27 1.47 -3.51
N ILE A 175 -7.36 2.35 -3.95
CA ILE A 175 -7.38 3.78 -3.63
C ILE A 175 -8.62 4.44 -4.24
N SER A 176 -8.91 4.19 -5.53
CA SER A 176 -10.09 4.72 -6.20
C SER A 176 -11.38 4.31 -5.49
N LEU A 177 -11.53 3.01 -5.20
CA LEU A 177 -12.69 2.48 -4.47
C LEU A 177 -12.89 3.15 -3.09
N PHE A 178 -11.80 3.45 -2.39
CA PHE A 178 -11.86 4.17 -1.13
C PHE A 178 -12.34 5.62 -1.33
N CYS A 179 -11.73 6.35 -2.27
CA CYS A 179 -12.05 7.75 -2.56
C CYS A 179 -13.49 7.91 -3.10
N GLU A 180 -14.00 6.92 -3.80
CA GLU A 180 -15.39 6.84 -4.26
C GLU A 180 -16.38 6.42 -3.16
N ARG A 181 -15.91 6.15 -1.92
CA ARG A 181 -16.72 5.66 -0.79
C ARG A 181 -17.49 4.37 -1.09
N ARG A 182 -16.89 3.51 -1.89
CA ARG A 182 -17.45 2.22 -2.32
C ARG A 182 -17.11 1.05 -1.43
N LEU A 183 -16.22 1.23 -0.44
CA LEU A 183 -15.81 0.17 0.47
C LEU A 183 -16.71 0.13 1.70
N ILE A 184 -17.36 -1.02 1.94
CA ILE A 184 -18.13 -1.32 3.17
C ILE A 184 -17.33 -2.34 3.96
N ILE A 185 -16.91 -1.95 5.18
CA ILE A 185 -16.12 -2.81 6.05
C ILE A 185 -17.05 -3.43 7.10
N ASP A 186 -17.09 -4.77 7.13
CA ASP A 186 -17.87 -5.57 8.06
C ASP A 186 -16.94 -6.59 8.74
N GLY A 187 -16.40 -6.21 9.90
CA GLY A 187 -15.35 -6.94 10.58
C GLY A 187 -14.10 -7.12 9.69
N ARG A 188 -13.81 -8.35 9.28
CA ARG A 188 -12.68 -8.65 8.38
C ARG A 188 -13.04 -8.63 6.90
N ARG A 189 -14.31 -8.48 6.57
CA ARG A 189 -14.77 -8.49 5.17
C ARG A 189 -14.91 -7.08 4.65
N VAL A 190 -14.42 -6.86 3.43
CA VAL A 190 -14.68 -5.63 2.68
C VAL A 190 -15.59 -6.00 1.52
N ARG A 191 -16.71 -5.32 1.42
CA ARG A 191 -17.64 -5.41 0.27
C ARG A 191 -17.48 -4.16 -0.58
N ILE A 192 -17.51 -4.31 -1.88
CA ILE A 192 -17.48 -3.23 -2.84
C ILE A 192 -18.91 -2.94 -3.28
N LYS A 193 -19.36 -1.69 -3.11
CA LYS A 193 -20.63 -1.24 -3.68
C LYS A 193 -20.53 -1.22 -5.20
N GLU A 194 -21.56 -1.69 -5.87
CA GLU A 194 -21.68 -1.51 -7.32
C GLU A 194 -21.77 -0.02 -7.67
N GLU A 195 -21.26 0.37 -8.82
CA GLU A 195 -21.53 1.71 -9.35
C GLU A 195 -23.03 1.81 -9.61
N PHE A 196 -23.71 2.78 -8.98
CA PHE A 196 -25.04 3.15 -9.44
C PHE A 196 -24.86 3.84 -10.79
N ASN A 197 -25.17 3.14 -11.87
CA ASN A 197 -25.45 3.79 -13.14
C ASN A 197 -26.78 4.54 -12.93
N ASP A 198 -26.71 5.84 -12.69
CA ASP A 198 -27.86 6.72 -12.88
C ASP A 198 -28.15 6.82 -14.40
N GLU A 199 -28.67 5.73 -14.96
CA GLU A 199 -29.42 5.77 -16.20
C GLU A 199 -30.90 5.96 -15.84
N SER A 200 -31.32 7.22 -15.76
CA SER A 200 -32.74 7.62 -15.75
C SER A 200 -32.89 8.95 -16.46
#